data_c6e6d57c88391a97c86444b6b9a8a215
#
_entry.id   c6e6d57c88391a97c86444b6b9a8a215
#
_cell.length_a   1.000
_cell.length_b   1.000
_cell.length_c   1.000
_cell.angle_alpha   90.00
_cell.angle_beta   90.00
_cell.angle_gamma   90.00
#
_symmetry.space_group_name_H-M   'P 1'
#
loop_
_entity.id
_entity.type
_entity.pdbx_description
1 polymer ?
#
loop_
_entity_poly.entity_id
_entity_poly.type
_entity_poly.pdbx_seq_one_letter_code
_entity_poly.pdbx_strand_id
1 'polypeptide(L)'
;GRNVGKHFRPLRVTPMHQWNIDHGAKMIEVGLYQRPWYYPKENETLSDSYIREASTVRKTVGICDVTSLGKIAIQGPDSTEFLNRIYSNGFSKLQVGKARYGIMLRDDGIVMDDGTSWRLAENEYFMTTSTGEAAKVMSWLEELLQTRWTDLNVNVTSVSEQWAGVSVAGPKSREVLNNCVDDSLVVTNNNLPFMGVTSTFLKGNIPCRIARISFSGELAFEVYVKSDFANTMMDLLWENAKKYDGCLYGLEALGALRVEKGHVTAAELDGRVTIDDAGLSKMASTKKSYIGSAMRKRGVLKNNDREILVGFFPTNLKETFNAGTIVCEKNNIKGQGIGRITSVTYSPELGHWIGLGFVKGGLDKWKDTNLVGADPVRNKQMNLKVVSPHMICLLYTSDAADD
;
A
#
# COMPACT_ATOMS: atom_id res chain seq x y z
N GLY A 1 -20.22 25.76 5.84
CA GLY A 1 -20.61 24.92 6.97
C GLY A 1 -20.19 23.49 6.72
N ARG A 2 -19.75 22.79 7.73
CA ARG A 2 -19.46 21.35 7.62
C ARG A 2 -20.80 20.61 7.57
N ASN A 3 -21.00 19.82 6.53
CA ASN A 3 -22.08 18.86 6.49
C ASN A 3 -21.78 17.75 7.50
N VAL A 4 -22.64 17.54 8.48
CA VAL A 4 -22.44 16.56 9.56
C VAL A 4 -23.63 15.61 9.61
N GLY A 5 -23.35 14.33 9.77
CA GLY A 5 -24.35 13.28 9.93
C GLY A 5 -24.49 12.35 8.72
N LYS A 6 -25.20 11.24 8.93
CA LYS A 6 -25.34 10.15 7.95
C LYS A 6 -25.83 10.60 6.57
N HIS A 7 -26.67 11.61 6.51
CA HIS A 7 -27.31 12.07 5.26
C HIS A 7 -26.38 12.90 4.37
N PHE A 8 -25.28 13.40 4.92
CA PHE A 8 -24.30 14.23 4.20
C PHE A 8 -23.00 13.50 3.88
N ARG A 9 -22.94 12.22 4.22
CA ARG A 9 -21.76 11.41 4.09
C ARG A 9 -22.14 10.13 3.38
N PRO A 10 -22.21 10.14 2.02
CA PRO A 10 -22.49 8.94 1.29
C PRO A 10 -21.38 7.92 1.56
N LEU A 11 -21.76 6.80 2.15
CA LEU A 11 -20.85 5.68 2.34
C LEU A 11 -20.94 4.78 1.13
N ARG A 12 -19.76 4.43 0.62
CA ARG A 12 -19.60 3.45 -0.44
C ARG A 12 -19.33 2.09 0.20
N VAL A 13 -19.82 1.05 -0.45
CA VAL A 13 -19.57 -0.34 -0.03
C VAL A 13 -18.97 -1.11 -1.20
N THR A 14 -18.14 -2.10 -0.91
CA THR A 14 -17.65 -3.02 -1.92
C THR A 14 -18.72 -4.07 -2.25
N PRO A 15 -18.65 -4.73 -3.41
CA PRO A 15 -19.57 -5.85 -3.71
C PRO A 15 -19.52 -6.96 -2.66
N MET A 16 -18.40 -7.09 -1.95
CA MET A 16 -18.19 -8.09 -0.89
C MET A 16 -18.57 -7.60 0.51
N HIS A 17 -19.17 -6.41 0.64
CA HIS A 17 -19.47 -5.80 1.95
C HIS A 17 -20.29 -6.71 2.86
N GLN A 18 -21.43 -7.22 2.36
CA GLN A 18 -22.29 -8.10 3.15
C GLN A 18 -21.59 -9.44 3.43
N TRP A 19 -20.89 -9.99 2.43
CA TRP A 19 -20.09 -11.19 2.61
C TRP A 19 -19.10 -11.06 3.77
N ASN A 20 -18.36 -9.95 3.83
CA ASN A 20 -17.42 -9.67 4.91
C ASN A 20 -18.12 -9.58 6.29
N ILE A 21 -19.28 -8.94 6.37
CA ILE A 21 -20.10 -8.86 7.59
C ILE A 21 -20.55 -10.25 8.03
N ASP A 22 -21.07 -11.06 7.13
CA ASP A 22 -21.55 -12.42 7.40
C ASP A 22 -20.42 -13.34 7.88
N HIS A 23 -19.17 -13.03 7.51
CA HIS A 23 -17.96 -13.70 7.98
C HIS A 23 -17.30 -13.01 9.20
N GLY A 24 -18.04 -12.16 9.89
CA GLY A 24 -17.66 -11.59 11.19
C GLY A 24 -16.83 -10.32 11.16
N ALA A 25 -16.63 -9.69 10.00
CA ALA A 25 -15.87 -8.46 9.91
C ALA A 25 -16.45 -7.33 10.76
N LYS A 26 -15.61 -6.65 11.50
CA LYS A 26 -15.88 -5.30 12.02
C LYS A 26 -15.44 -4.30 10.96
N MET A 27 -16.34 -3.37 10.63
CA MET A 27 -16.13 -2.43 9.54
C MET A 27 -15.61 -1.09 10.02
N ILE A 28 -14.78 -0.43 9.19
CA ILE A 28 -14.30 0.93 9.41
C ILE A 28 -14.43 1.74 8.12
N GLU A 29 -14.62 3.05 8.27
CA GLU A 29 -14.68 3.97 7.13
C GLU A 29 -13.29 4.45 6.73
N VAL A 30 -12.89 4.19 5.49
CA VAL A 30 -11.65 4.68 4.88
C VAL A 30 -11.95 5.17 3.46
N GLY A 31 -11.65 6.45 3.18
CA GLY A 31 -11.88 7.05 1.87
C GLY A 31 -13.33 6.96 1.40
N LEU A 32 -14.30 7.12 2.31
CA LEU A 32 -15.74 6.97 2.12
C LEU A 32 -16.22 5.53 1.89
N TYR A 33 -15.34 4.54 1.90
CA TYR A 33 -15.73 3.14 1.84
C TYR A 33 -15.84 2.53 3.23
N GLN A 34 -16.83 1.67 3.42
CA GLN A 34 -16.87 0.72 4.52
C GLN A 34 -15.95 -0.45 4.16
N ARG A 35 -14.90 -0.66 4.96
CA ARG A 35 -13.89 -1.71 4.72
C ARG A 35 -13.76 -2.60 5.94
N PRO A 36 -13.43 -3.91 5.78
CA PRO A 36 -13.10 -4.76 6.90
C PRO A 36 -11.93 -4.18 7.71
N TRP A 37 -12.15 -3.94 8.99
CA TRP A 37 -11.13 -3.44 9.90
C TRP A 37 -10.35 -4.59 10.53
N TYR A 38 -11.09 -5.55 11.10
CA TYR A 38 -10.56 -6.80 11.65
C TYR A 38 -11.68 -7.85 11.74
N TYR A 39 -11.31 -9.12 11.98
CA TYR A 39 -12.23 -10.25 12.11
C TYR A 39 -12.05 -10.89 13.49
N PRO A 40 -12.78 -10.45 14.53
CA PRO A 40 -12.63 -10.98 15.87
C PRO A 40 -13.13 -12.43 15.98
N LYS A 41 -12.42 -13.24 16.75
CA LYS A 41 -12.95 -14.46 17.34
C LYS A 41 -13.65 -14.12 18.68
N GLU A 42 -14.34 -15.12 19.25
CA GLU A 42 -14.99 -14.97 20.53
C GLU A 42 -14.01 -14.46 21.61
N ASN A 43 -14.40 -13.42 22.34
CA ASN A 43 -13.64 -12.75 23.39
C ASN A 43 -12.33 -12.06 22.96
N GLU A 44 -12.04 -11.92 21.66
CA GLU A 44 -10.88 -11.18 21.17
C GLU A 44 -11.15 -9.67 21.18
N THR A 45 -10.17 -8.91 21.66
CA THR A 45 -10.08 -7.46 21.43
C THR A 45 -9.62 -7.15 20.01
N LEU A 46 -9.66 -5.87 19.62
CA LEU A 46 -9.04 -5.40 18.37
C LEU A 46 -7.56 -5.84 18.28
N SER A 47 -6.81 -5.64 19.36
CA SER A 47 -5.38 -5.97 19.39
C SER A 47 -5.14 -7.48 19.23
N ASP A 48 -5.90 -8.32 19.94
CA ASP A 48 -5.77 -9.77 19.82
C ASP A 48 -6.07 -10.23 18.40
N SER A 49 -7.11 -9.65 17.78
CA SER A 49 -7.56 -10.00 16.43
C SER A 49 -6.51 -9.67 15.38
N TYR A 50 -6.05 -8.41 15.31
CA TYR A 50 -5.12 -8.03 14.25
C TYR A 50 -3.72 -8.67 14.42
N ILE A 51 -3.28 -8.91 15.66
CA ILE A 51 -2.03 -9.60 15.95
C ILE A 51 -2.12 -11.06 15.46
N ARG A 52 -3.22 -11.73 15.74
CA ARG A 52 -3.49 -13.08 15.22
C ARG A 52 -3.55 -13.10 13.70
N GLU A 53 -4.30 -12.18 13.09
CA GLU A 53 -4.43 -12.06 11.64
C GLU A 53 -3.06 -11.86 10.97
N ALA A 54 -2.28 -10.85 11.43
CA ALA A 54 -0.96 -10.56 10.89
C ALA A 54 0.00 -11.76 11.07
N SER A 55 0.00 -12.40 12.24
CA SER A 55 0.78 -13.61 12.49
C SER A 55 0.39 -14.76 11.58
N THR A 56 -0.91 -14.95 11.29
CA THR A 56 -1.40 -15.98 10.38
C THR A 56 -0.94 -15.71 8.95
N VAL A 57 -1.02 -14.45 8.48
CA VAL A 57 -0.51 -14.06 7.16
C VAL A 57 0.98 -14.41 7.02
N ARG A 58 1.79 -14.15 8.05
CA ARG A 58 3.23 -14.47 8.04
C ARG A 58 3.51 -15.99 8.01
N LYS A 59 2.68 -16.78 8.67
CA LYS A 59 2.91 -18.24 8.83
C LYS A 59 2.26 -19.10 7.75
N THR A 60 1.10 -18.67 7.26
CA THR A 60 0.29 -19.47 6.33
C THR A 60 -0.25 -18.62 5.18
N VAL A 61 -1.48 -18.13 5.27
CA VAL A 61 -2.13 -17.32 4.24
C VAL A 61 -3.24 -16.47 4.84
N GLY A 62 -3.38 -15.25 4.34
CA GLY A 62 -4.51 -14.39 4.62
C GLY A 62 -5.17 -13.86 3.34
N ILE A 63 -6.45 -13.54 3.45
CA ILE A 63 -7.27 -12.95 2.39
C ILE A 63 -7.80 -11.60 2.86
N CYS A 64 -7.57 -10.56 2.07
CA CYS A 64 -8.01 -9.18 2.36
C CYS A 64 -8.76 -8.56 1.17
N ASP A 65 -9.92 -7.98 1.45
CA ASP A 65 -10.66 -7.18 0.47
C ASP A 65 -9.91 -5.86 0.19
N VAL A 66 -9.39 -5.72 -1.05
CA VAL A 66 -8.71 -4.53 -1.55
C VAL A 66 -9.51 -3.82 -2.65
N THR A 67 -10.78 -4.15 -2.80
CA THR A 67 -11.68 -3.63 -3.84
C THR A 67 -11.77 -2.11 -3.85
N SER A 68 -11.63 -1.44 -2.72
CA SER A 68 -11.77 0.01 -2.62
C SER A 68 -10.62 0.82 -3.25
N LEU A 69 -9.51 0.17 -3.65
CA LEU A 69 -8.47 0.84 -4.44
C LEU A 69 -9.08 1.48 -5.69
N GLY A 70 -8.61 2.67 -6.05
CA GLY A 70 -8.97 3.25 -7.35
C GLY A 70 -8.44 2.37 -8.48
N LYS A 71 -9.25 2.18 -9.51
CA LYS A 71 -8.86 1.44 -10.71
C LYS A 71 -9.19 2.28 -11.93
N ILE A 72 -8.18 2.54 -12.76
CA ILE A 72 -8.29 3.37 -13.96
C ILE A 72 -7.76 2.57 -15.14
N ALA A 73 -8.59 2.42 -16.16
CA ALA A 73 -8.15 1.92 -17.46
C ALA A 73 -7.51 3.06 -18.25
N ILE A 74 -6.31 2.82 -18.79
CA ILE A 74 -5.58 3.75 -19.64
C ILE A 74 -5.32 3.06 -20.97
N GLN A 75 -5.85 3.61 -22.03
CA GLN A 75 -5.86 2.99 -23.35
C GLN A 75 -5.50 4.02 -24.43
N GLY A 76 -4.79 3.57 -25.45
CA GLY A 76 -4.42 4.38 -26.60
C GLY A 76 -2.94 4.26 -26.98
N PRO A 77 -2.58 4.62 -28.21
CA PRO A 77 -1.21 4.47 -28.70
C PRO A 77 -0.17 5.24 -27.87
N ASP A 78 -0.57 6.35 -27.23
CA ASP A 78 0.32 7.18 -26.42
C ASP A 78 0.25 6.87 -24.92
N SER A 79 -0.43 5.77 -24.50
CA SER A 79 -0.61 5.41 -23.10
C SER A 79 0.71 5.24 -22.33
N THR A 80 1.74 4.65 -22.96
CA THR A 80 3.06 4.52 -22.35
C THR A 80 3.76 5.87 -22.16
N GLU A 81 3.67 6.76 -23.13
CA GLU A 81 4.23 8.12 -23.01
C GLU A 81 3.49 8.92 -21.92
N PHE A 82 2.16 8.82 -21.87
CA PHE A 82 1.36 9.44 -20.83
C PHE A 82 1.81 8.99 -19.44
N LEU A 83 1.94 7.66 -19.21
CA LEU A 83 2.45 7.12 -17.94
C LEU A 83 3.88 7.58 -17.64
N ASN A 84 4.73 7.74 -18.64
CA ASN A 84 6.07 8.31 -18.46
C ASN A 84 6.05 9.77 -18.00
N ARG A 85 5.08 10.56 -18.43
CA ARG A 85 4.97 11.97 -18.03
C ARG A 85 4.42 12.14 -16.62
N ILE A 86 3.49 11.27 -16.17
CA ILE A 86 2.86 11.37 -14.86
C ILE A 86 3.67 10.72 -13.74
N TYR A 87 4.32 9.59 -14.00
CA TYR A 87 5.08 8.88 -12.96
C TYR A 87 6.57 9.29 -12.92
N SER A 88 7.12 9.29 -11.72
CA SER A 88 8.55 9.58 -11.51
C SER A 88 9.46 8.51 -12.13
N ASN A 89 9.04 7.26 -12.16
CA ASN A 89 9.77 6.15 -12.75
C ASN A 89 9.35 5.87 -14.22
N GLY A 90 10.19 5.14 -14.96
CA GLY A 90 10.00 4.93 -16.41
C GLY A 90 9.07 3.78 -16.73
N PHE A 91 8.29 3.92 -17.80
CA PHE A 91 7.35 2.91 -18.30
C PHE A 91 7.71 2.38 -19.70
N SER A 92 8.57 3.08 -20.47
CA SER A 92 8.91 2.72 -21.85
C SER A 92 9.43 1.29 -22.03
N LYS A 93 10.08 0.73 -20.99
CA LYS A 93 10.63 -0.63 -21.02
C LYS A 93 9.75 -1.65 -20.27
N LEU A 94 8.59 -1.25 -19.76
CA LEU A 94 7.68 -2.17 -19.10
C LEU A 94 7.09 -3.12 -20.17
N GLN A 95 7.28 -4.40 -20.00
CA GLN A 95 6.77 -5.42 -20.94
C GLN A 95 5.27 -5.67 -20.70
N VAL A 96 4.56 -6.12 -21.72
CA VAL A 96 3.20 -6.66 -21.57
C VAL A 96 3.25 -7.85 -20.61
N GLY A 97 2.24 -7.98 -19.75
CA GLY A 97 2.21 -8.99 -18.71
C GLY A 97 3.04 -8.64 -17.46
N LYS A 98 3.46 -7.37 -17.33
CA LYS A 98 4.18 -6.89 -16.14
C LYS A 98 3.47 -5.70 -15.52
N ALA A 99 3.56 -5.62 -14.19
CA ALA A 99 3.18 -4.47 -13.40
C ALA A 99 4.40 -3.62 -13.04
N ARG A 100 4.14 -2.37 -12.65
CA ARG A 100 5.14 -1.48 -12.07
C ARG A 100 4.53 -0.63 -10.99
N TYR A 101 5.15 -0.63 -9.82
CA TYR A 101 4.85 0.33 -8.77
C TYR A 101 5.38 1.70 -9.19
N GLY A 102 4.56 2.72 -9.10
CA GLY A 102 4.85 4.07 -9.54
C GLY A 102 4.52 5.13 -8.50
N ILE A 103 5.26 6.24 -8.51
CA ILE A 103 5.05 7.39 -7.63
C ILE A 103 4.69 8.59 -8.49
N MET A 104 3.54 9.19 -8.21
CA MET A 104 3.09 10.45 -8.82
C MET A 104 3.48 11.62 -7.94
N LEU A 105 3.98 12.69 -8.55
CA LEU A 105 4.30 13.93 -7.88
C LEU A 105 3.36 15.05 -8.34
N ARG A 106 3.13 16.01 -7.47
CA ARG A 106 2.56 17.31 -7.84
C ARG A 106 3.63 18.15 -8.55
N ASP A 107 3.22 19.24 -9.19
CA ASP A 107 4.14 20.18 -9.86
C ASP A 107 5.21 20.72 -8.90
N ASP A 108 4.92 20.85 -7.60
CA ASP A 108 5.85 21.32 -6.57
C ASP A 108 6.91 20.27 -6.12
N GLY A 109 6.85 19.05 -6.65
CA GLY A 109 7.78 17.96 -6.36
C GLY A 109 7.41 17.11 -5.13
N ILE A 110 6.27 17.38 -4.50
CA ILE A 110 5.74 16.59 -3.37
C ILE A 110 4.98 15.38 -3.90
N VAL A 111 5.05 14.27 -3.18
CA VAL A 111 4.30 13.05 -3.54
C VAL A 111 2.80 13.33 -3.48
N MET A 112 2.10 12.96 -4.54
CA MET A 112 0.65 13.08 -4.66
C MET A 112 -0.05 11.76 -4.31
N ASP A 113 0.36 10.67 -4.96
CA ASP A 113 -0.17 9.32 -4.74
C ASP A 113 0.83 8.27 -5.25
N ASP A 114 0.60 7.03 -4.91
CA ASP A 114 1.34 5.87 -5.38
C ASP A 114 0.37 4.76 -5.81
N GLY A 115 0.89 3.80 -6.56
CA GLY A 115 0.09 2.66 -6.98
C GLY A 115 0.81 1.80 -7.99
N THR A 116 0.10 0.82 -8.54
CA THR A 116 0.64 -0.07 -9.55
C THR A 116 -0.03 0.15 -10.89
N SER A 117 0.73 0.04 -11.97
CA SER A 117 0.21 0.06 -13.33
C SER A 117 0.59 -1.24 -14.02
N TRP A 118 -0.40 -1.97 -14.51
CA TRP A 118 -0.29 -3.28 -15.13
C TRP A 118 -0.42 -3.14 -16.63
N ARG A 119 0.61 -3.49 -17.40
CA ARG A 119 0.54 -3.48 -18.86
C ARG A 119 -0.13 -4.75 -19.35
N LEU A 120 -1.39 -4.64 -19.72
CA LEU A 120 -2.24 -5.76 -20.13
C LEU A 120 -2.06 -6.10 -21.63
N ALA A 121 -1.85 -5.06 -22.45
CA ALA A 121 -1.56 -5.15 -23.86
C ALA A 121 -0.59 -4.02 -24.28
N GLU A 122 -0.24 -3.93 -25.53
CA GLU A 122 0.71 -2.92 -26.03
C GLU A 122 0.28 -1.50 -25.63
N ASN A 123 -0.99 -1.18 -25.80
CA ASN A 123 -1.59 0.14 -25.59
C ASN A 123 -2.69 0.13 -24.51
N GLU A 124 -2.63 -0.83 -23.58
CA GLU A 124 -3.62 -0.98 -22.52
C GLU A 124 -2.96 -1.18 -21.18
N TYR A 125 -3.34 -0.34 -20.21
CA TYR A 125 -2.91 -0.43 -18.82
C TYR A 125 -4.09 -0.42 -17.85
N PHE A 126 -3.92 -1.15 -16.76
CA PHE A 126 -4.80 -1.13 -15.59
C PHE A 126 -4.02 -0.52 -14.43
N MET A 127 -4.38 0.70 -14.07
CA MET A 127 -3.71 1.47 -13.04
C MET A 127 -4.50 1.40 -11.75
N THR A 128 -3.81 1.19 -10.62
CA THR A 128 -4.39 1.31 -9.28
C THR A 128 -3.91 2.58 -8.59
N THR A 129 -4.73 3.10 -7.67
CA THR A 129 -4.45 4.28 -6.83
C THR A 129 -4.84 3.98 -5.39
N SER A 130 -4.39 4.82 -4.45
CA SER A 130 -4.92 4.80 -3.09
C SER A 130 -6.43 5.01 -3.07
N THR A 131 -7.12 4.35 -2.15
CA THR A 131 -8.60 4.47 -2.00
C THR A 131 -9.06 5.92 -1.85
N GLY A 132 -8.36 6.70 -1.02
CA GLY A 132 -8.73 8.09 -0.74
C GLY A 132 -8.43 9.07 -1.87
N GLU A 133 -7.46 8.76 -2.72
CA GLU A 133 -6.99 9.66 -3.78
C GLU A 133 -7.59 9.33 -5.17
N ALA A 134 -8.36 8.25 -5.30
CA ALA A 134 -8.86 7.74 -6.58
C ALA A 134 -9.57 8.80 -7.44
N ALA A 135 -10.49 9.56 -6.85
CA ALA A 135 -11.23 10.60 -7.56
C ALA A 135 -10.32 11.78 -7.95
N LYS A 136 -9.40 12.18 -7.07
CA LYS A 136 -8.46 13.28 -7.31
C LYS A 136 -7.48 12.91 -8.42
N VAL A 137 -6.93 11.69 -8.39
CA VAL A 137 -6.05 11.20 -9.45
C VAL A 137 -6.79 11.17 -10.78
N MET A 138 -8.00 10.61 -10.83
CA MET A 138 -8.80 10.55 -12.07
C MET A 138 -9.05 11.94 -12.65
N SER A 139 -9.52 12.90 -11.84
CA SER A 139 -9.74 14.28 -12.30
C SER A 139 -8.45 14.97 -12.79
N TRP A 140 -7.34 14.70 -12.12
CA TRP A 140 -6.05 15.24 -12.52
C TRP A 140 -5.56 14.65 -13.85
N LEU A 141 -5.74 13.34 -14.08
CA LEU A 141 -5.38 12.72 -15.36
C LEU A 141 -6.22 13.30 -16.52
N GLU A 142 -7.52 13.50 -16.30
CA GLU A 142 -8.41 14.15 -17.28
C GLU A 142 -7.99 15.60 -17.56
N GLU A 143 -7.69 16.39 -16.51
CA GLU A 143 -7.19 17.76 -16.66
C GLU A 143 -5.92 17.81 -17.52
N LEU A 144 -4.96 16.93 -17.26
CA LEU A 144 -3.71 16.87 -18.01
C LEU A 144 -3.93 16.61 -19.51
N LEU A 145 -4.82 15.68 -19.85
CA LEU A 145 -5.15 15.37 -21.24
C LEU A 145 -5.94 16.48 -21.91
N GLN A 146 -6.79 17.18 -21.18
CA GLN A 146 -7.62 18.25 -21.73
C GLN A 146 -6.92 19.60 -21.82
N THR A 147 -5.85 19.83 -21.06
CA THR A 147 -5.22 21.15 -20.96
C THR A 147 -3.74 21.19 -21.31
N ARG A 148 -2.96 20.19 -20.91
CA ARG A 148 -1.49 20.20 -21.09
C ARG A 148 -1.00 19.33 -22.23
N TRP A 149 -1.65 18.21 -22.48
CA TRP A 149 -1.21 17.18 -23.44
C TRP A 149 -2.35 16.78 -24.36
N THR A 150 -2.95 17.76 -24.98
CA THR A 150 -4.10 17.62 -25.89
C THR A 150 -3.75 16.91 -27.21
N ASP A 151 -2.45 16.73 -27.47
CA ASP A 151 -1.89 16.02 -28.61
C ASP A 151 -1.78 14.50 -28.38
N LEU A 152 -1.88 14.03 -27.14
CA LEU A 152 -1.80 12.62 -26.83
C LEU A 152 -3.11 11.88 -27.15
N ASN A 153 -2.99 10.79 -27.88
CA ASN A 153 -4.11 9.89 -28.15
C ASN A 153 -4.22 8.83 -27.03
N VAL A 154 -4.84 9.23 -25.92
CA VAL A 154 -5.04 8.42 -24.70
C VAL A 154 -6.44 8.61 -24.17
N ASN A 155 -7.09 7.51 -23.81
CA ASN A 155 -8.33 7.49 -23.06
C ASN A 155 -8.09 7.02 -21.64
N VAL A 156 -8.61 7.74 -20.67
CA VAL A 156 -8.63 7.38 -19.25
C VAL A 156 -10.06 7.14 -18.79
N THR A 157 -10.31 6.04 -18.09
CA THR A 157 -11.66 5.68 -17.65
C THR A 157 -11.60 5.09 -16.25
N SER A 158 -12.36 5.65 -15.30
CA SER A 158 -12.52 5.02 -14.00
C SER A 158 -13.28 3.71 -14.13
N VAL A 159 -12.67 2.63 -13.70
CA VAL A 159 -13.25 1.28 -13.69
C VAL A 159 -13.33 0.73 -12.26
N SER A 160 -13.25 1.61 -11.25
CA SER A 160 -13.19 1.25 -9.84
C SER A 160 -14.37 0.38 -9.41
N GLU A 161 -15.57 0.72 -9.85
CA GLU A 161 -16.79 -0.02 -9.49
C GLU A 161 -17.00 -1.30 -10.33
N GLN A 162 -16.25 -1.46 -11.41
CA GLN A 162 -16.40 -2.61 -12.31
C GLN A 162 -15.60 -3.83 -11.87
N TRP A 163 -14.61 -3.64 -10.96
CA TRP A 163 -13.68 -4.67 -10.56
C TRP A 163 -13.62 -4.80 -9.04
N ALA A 164 -13.90 -6.01 -8.55
CA ALA A 164 -13.60 -6.41 -7.19
C ALA A 164 -12.20 -7.00 -7.10
N GLY A 165 -11.46 -6.66 -6.08
CA GLY A 165 -10.07 -7.09 -5.88
C GLY A 165 -9.83 -7.67 -4.51
N VAL A 166 -9.04 -8.74 -4.45
CA VAL A 166 -8.65 -9.42 -3.21
C VAL A 166 -7.14 -9.65 -3.21
N SER A 167 -6.51 -9.38 -2.08
CA SER A 167 -5.12 -9.78 -1.83
C SER A 167 -5.08 -11.14 -1.13
N VAL A 168 -4.33 -12.08 -1.69
CA VAL A 168 -4.01 -13.39 -1.10
C VAL A 168 -2.54 -13.37 -0.74
N ALA A 169 -2.20 -13.30 0.54
CA ALA A 169 -0.84 -13.04 1.02
C ALA A 169 -0.38 -14.08 2.04
N GLY A 170 0.87 -14.48 1.98
CA GLY A 170 1.50 -15.43 2.89
C GLY A 170 2.18 -16.58 2.18
N PRO A 171 2.99 -17.37 2.89
CA PRO A 171 3.76 -18.50 2.31
C PRO A 171 2.91 -19.50 1.53
N LYS A 172 1.63 -19.69 1.92
CA LYS A 172 0.68 -20.62 1.27
C LYS A 172 -0.23 -19.96 0.22
N SER A 173 0.00 -18.69 -0.10
CA SER A 173 -0.83 -17.96 -1.07
C SER A 173 -0.81 -18.56 -2.47
N ARG A 174 0.33 -19.12 -2.90
CA ARG A 174 0.48 -19.77 -4.20
C ARG A 174 -0.33 -21.05 -4.30
N GLU A 175 -0.30 -21.87 -3.25
CA GLU A 175 -1.05 -23.11 -3.18
C GLU A 175 -2.57 -22.85 -3.18
N VAL A 176 -3.00 -21.84 -2.41
CA VAL A 176 -4.41 -21.39 -2.43
C VAL A 176 -4.81 -20.96 -3.83
N LEU A 177 -3.99 -20.12 -4.47
CA LEU A 177 -4.30 -19.59 -5.80
C LEU A 177 -4.33 -20.73 -6.85
N ASN A 178 -3.40 -21.68 -6.82
CA ASN A 178 -3.38 -22.82 -7.73
C ASN A 178 -4.62 -23.72 -7.57
N ASN A 179 -5.19 -23.78 -6.36
CA ASN A 179 -6.45 -24.52 -6.15
C ASN A 179 -7.67 -23.74 -6.69
N CYS A 180 -7.55 -22.45 -6.96
CA CYS A 180 -8.64 -21.57 -7.37
C CYS A 180 -8.64 -21.24 -8.87
N VAL A 181 -7.47 -21.20 -9.52
CA VAL A 181 -7.38 -20.99 -10.97
C VAL A 181 -7.83 -22.24 -11.73
N ASP A 182 -8.26 -22.05 -12.96
CA ASP A 182 -8.57 -23.18 -13.83
C ASP A 182 -7.27 -23.89 -14.29
N ASP A 183 -7.43 -25.02 -14.95
CA ASP A 183 -6.30 -25.87 -15.34
C ASP A 183 -5.42 -25.28 -16.46
N SER A 184 -5.81 -24.11 -17.02
CA SER A 184 -5.03 -23.41 -18.05
C SER A 184 -3.80 -22.68 -17.49
N LEU A 185 -3.77 -22.44 -16.17
CA LEU A 185 -2.67 -21.74 -15.51
C LEU A 185 -2.19 -22.53 -14.29
N VAL A 186 -0.88 -22.80 -14.25
CA VAL A 186 -0.18 -23.20 -13.03
C VAL A 186 0.68 -22.04 -12.56
N VAL A 187 0.36 -21.46 -11.42
CA VAL A 187 1.08 -20.32 -10.86
C VAL A 187 2.41 -20.78 -10.28
N THR A 188 3.49 -20.44 -10.97
CA THR A 188 4.89 -20.69 -10.57
C THR A 188 5.71 -19.41 -10.66
N ASN A 189 6.97 -19.43 -10.21
CA ASN A 189 7.86 -18.27 -10.42
C ASN A 189 8.11 -17.98 -11.92
N ASN A 190 8.15 -19.02 -12.74
CA ASN A 190 8.37 -18.87 -14.19
C ASN A 190 7.13 -18.32 -14.91
N ASN A 191 5.93 -18.83 -14.60
CA ASN A 191 4.69 -18.43 -15.29
C ASN A 191 4.13 -17.10 -14.79
N LEU A 192 4.34 -16.78 -13.51
CA LEU A 192 3.95 -15.52 -12.89
C LEU A 192 5.09 -15.03 -11.98
N PRO A 193 6.17 -14.47 -12.56
CA PRO A 193 7.30 -13.95 -11.81
C PRO A 193 6.91 -12.71 -11.00
N PHE A 194 7.82 -12.22 -10.16
CA PHE A 194 7.59 -10.97 -9.42
C PHE A 194 7.15 -9.84 -10.35
N MET A 195 6.15 -9.08 -9.93
CA MET A 195 5.47 -8.06 -10.75
C MET A 195 4.88 -8.61 -12.06
N GLY A 196 4.73 -9.93 -12.21
CA GLY A 196 4.01 -10.53 -13.33
C GLY A 196 2.51 -10.31 -13.21
N VAL A 197 1.86 -10.18 -14.38
CA VAL A 197 0.41 -9.99 -14.51
C VAL A 197 -0.10 -10.95 -15.59
N THR A 198 -1.25 -11.55 -15.34
CA THR A 198 -1.94 -12.39 -16.30
C THR A 198 -3.45 -12.19 -16.26
N SER A 199 -4.10 -12.37 -17.40
CA SER A 199 -5.55 -12.53 -17.50
C SER A 199 -5.83 -14.01 -17.75
N THR A 200 -6.70 -14.59 -16.93
CA THR A 200 -7.01 -16.02 -16.95
C THR A 200 -8.42 -16.25 -16.38
N PHE A 201 -8.72 -17.45 -15.94
CA PHE A 201 -9.99 -17.81 -15.32
C PHE A 201 -9.77 -18.44 -13.95
N LEU A 202 -10.65 -18.13 -13.01
CA LEU A 202 -10.86 -18.96 -11.82
C LEU A 202 -11.76 -20.14 -12.17
N LYS A 203 -11.74 -21.18 -11.34
CA LYS A 203 -12.67 -22.32 -11.44
C LYS A 203 -14.11 -21.83 -11.51
N GLY A 204 -14.92 -22.50 -12.31
CA GLY A 204 -16.26 -22.01 -12.64
C GLY A 204 -16.28 -21.03 -13.82
N ASN A 205 -15.20 -20.96 -14.59
CA ASN A 205 -15.06 -20.12 -15.79
C ASN A 205 -15.23 -18.61 -15.54
N ILE A 206 -14.73 -18.14 -14.39
CA ILE A 206 -14.81 -16.73 -13.96
C ILE A 206 -13.59 -15.97 -14.50
N PRO A 207 -13.76 -15.04 -15.44
CA PRO A 207 -12.65 -14.24 -15.96
C PRO A 207 -11.99 -13.43 -14.85
N CYS A 208 -10.67 -13.49 -14.73
CA CYS A 208 -9.92 -12.76 -13.71
C CYS A 208 -8.62 -12.17 -14.25
N ARG A 209 -8.10 -11.20 -13.52
CA ARG A 209 -6.74 -10.67 -13.65
C ARG A 209 -5.99 -11.00 -12.37
N ILE A 210 -4.79 -11.49 -12.51
CA ILE A 210 -3.94 -11.85 -11.38
C ILE A 210 -2.60 -11.13 -11.53
N ALA A 211 -2.14 -10.49 -10.46
CA ALA A 211 -0.82 -9.89 -10.40
C ALA A 211 -0.07 -10.40 -9.17
N ARG A 212 1.21 -10.74 -9.35
CA ARG A 212 2.11 -11.07 -8.23
C ARG A 212 2.67 -9.79 -7.64
N ILE A 213 1.93 -9.21 -6.70
CA ILE A 213 2.23 -7.94 -6.04
C ILE A 213 2.09 -8.14 -4.54
N SER A 214 2.98 -7.54 -3.74
CA SER A 214 2.97 -7.67 -2.30
C SER A 214 2.96 -6.32 -1.60
N PHE A 215 1.89 -6.04 -0.87
CA PHE A 215 1.82 -4.92 0.07
C PHE A 215 2.36 -5.31 1.45
N SER A 216 2.09 -6.53 1.90
CA SER A 216 2.49 -7.07 3.21
C SER A 216 3.98 -7.40 3.31
N GLY A 217 4.66 -7.59 2.17
CA GLY A 217 6.03 -8.09 2.09
C GLY A 217 6.13 -9.61 1.97
N GLU A 218 5.06 -10.36 2.22
CA GLU A 218 5.00 -11.79 1.97
C GLU A 218 4.81 -12.09 0.48
N LEU A 219 4.98 -13.35 0.08
CA LEU A 219 4.48 -13.82 -1.21
C LEU A 219 2.99 -13.48 -1.29
N ALA A 220 2.61 -12.70 -2.29
CA ALA A 220 1.24 -12.25 -2.40
C ALA A 220 0.80 -12.10 -3.86
N PHE A 221 -0.49 -12.26 -4.04
CA PHE A 221 -1.16 -12.07 -5.32
C PHE A 221 -2.39 -11.19 -5.13
N GLU A 222 -2.60 -10.29 -6.05
CA GLU A 222 -3.87 -9.57 -6.17
C GLU A 222 -4.70 -10.21 -7.27
N VAL A 223 -5.93 -10.60 -6.94
CA VAL A 223 -6.90 -11.24 -7.84
C VAL A 223 -8.06 -10.28 -8.06
N TYR A 224 -8.33 -9.93 -9.30
CA TYR A 224 -9.44 -9.06 -9.67
C TYR A 224 -10.41 -9.79 -10.59
N VAL A 225 -11.70 -9.68 -10.27
CA VAL A 225 -12.81 -10.15 -11.10
C VAL A 225 -13.78 -9.01 -11.37
N LYS A 226 -14.67 -9.16 -12.35
CA LYS A 226 -15.81 -8.23 -12.49
C LYS A 226 -16.65 -8.27 -11.21
N SER A 227 -17.21 -7.12 -10.83
CA SER A 227 -17.91 -6.94 -9.55
C SER A 227 -19.02 -7.98 -9.31
N ASP A 228 -19.69 -8.45 -10.36
CA ASP A 228 -20.74 -9.47 -10.28
C ASP A 228 -20.25 -10.83 -9.76
N PHE A 229 -18.96 -11.11 -9.93
CA PHE A 229 -18.33 -12.37 -9.46
C PHE A 229 -17.63 -12.24 -8.11
N ALA A 230 -17.75 -11.10 -7.43
CA ALA A 230 -16.99 -10.78 -6.24
C ALA A 230 -17.19 -11.81 -5.11
N ASN A 231 -18.45 -12.12 -4.78
CA ASN A 231 -18.76 -13.07 -3.71
C ASN A 231 -18.31 -14.49 -4.08
N THR A 232 -18.52 -14.91 -5.33
CA THR A 232 -18.06 -16.22 -5.81
C THR A 232 -16.54 -16.36 -5.73
N MET A 233 -15.79 -15.31 -6.06
CA MET A 233 -14.34 -15.26 -5.88
C MET A 233 -13.96 -15.40 -4.40
N MET A 234 -14.65 -14.68 -3.51
CA MET A 234 -14.38 -14.76 -2.06
C MET A 234 -14.64 -16.14 -1.51
N ASP A 235 -15.78 -16.77 -1.88
CA ASP A 235 -16.11 -18.14 -1.47
C ASP A 235 -15.01 -19.10 -1.91
N LEU A 236 -14.62 -19.03 -3.19
CA LEU A 236 -13.59 -19.91 -3.75
C LEU A 236 -12.23 -19.75 -3.04
N LEU A 237 -11.78 -18.53 -2.85
CA LEU A 237 -10.51 -18.23 -2.18
C LEU A 237 -10.56 -18.63 -0.71
N TRP A 238 -11.65 -18.33 -0.01
CA TRP A 238 -11.79 -18.60 1.40
C TRP A 238 -11.87 -20.13 1.70
N GLU A 239 -12.67 -20.86 0.93
CA GLU A 239 -12.74 -22.33 1.07
C GLU A 239 -11.38 -23.00 0.86
N ASN A 240 -10.55 -22.45 -0.01
CA ASN A 240 -9.20 -22.99 -0.22
C ASN A 240 -8.18 -22.50 0.82
N ALA A 241 -8.31 -21.28 1.33
CA ALA A 241 -7.42 -20.76 2.39
C ALA A 241 -7.63 -21.51 3.72
N LYS A 242 -8.86 -21.90 4.06
CA LYS A 242 -9.18 -22.69 5.26
C LYS A 242 -8.41 -24.02 5.32
N LYS A 243 -8.10 -24.64 4.16
CA LYS A 243 -7.33 -25.89 4.09
C LYS A 243 -5.89 -25.74 4.56
N TYR A 244 -5.39 -24.51 4.67
CA TYR A 244 -4.04 -24.16 5.11
C TYR A 244 -4.06 -23.36 6.43
N ASP A 245 -5.11 -23.48 7.23
CA ASP A 245 -5.29 -22.70 8.45
C ASP A 245 -5.18 -21.19 8.22
N GLY A 246 -5.65 -20.73 7.07
CA GLY A 246 -5.63 -19.33 6.67
C GLY A 246 -6.64 -18.48 7.41
N CYS A 247 -6.55 -17.17 7.27
CA CYS A 247 -7.48 -16.21 7.86
C CYS A 247 -8.01 -15.19 6.85
N LEU A 248 -9.18 -14.64 7.15
CA LEU A 248 -9.57 -13.31 6.68
C LEU A 248 -8.83 -12.30 7.54
N TYR A 249 -8.31 -11.22 6.92
CA TYR A 249 -7.65 -10.18 7.68
C TYR A 249 -8.08 -8.79 7.20
N GLY A 250 -8.14 -7.87 8.16
CA GLY A 250 -8.60 -6.51 7.91
C GLY A 250 -7.49 -5.49 7.79
N LEU A 251 -7.90 -4.22 7.73
CA LEU A 251 -6.99 -3.08 7.56
C LEU A 251 -6.00 -2.91 8.71
N GLU A 252 -6.37 -3.31 9.93
CA GLU A 252 -5.46 -3.18 11.08
C GLU A 252 -4.28 -4.13 10.93
N ALA A 253 -4.53 -5.40 10.59
CA ALA A 253 -3.46 -6.36 10.31
C ALA A 253 -2.65 -5.97 9.06
N LEU A 254 -3.32 -5.49 8.00
CA LEU A 254 -2.64 -4.97 6.80
C LEU A 254 -1.72 -3.79 7.16
N GLY A 255 -2.18 -2.92 8.06
CA GLY A 255 -1.40 -1.81 8.62
C GLY A 255 -0.17 -2.29 9.39
N ALA A 256 -0.29 -3.33 10.20
CA ALA A 256 0.84 -3.93 10.93
C ALA A 256 1.89 -4.51 9.95
N LEU A 257 1.44 -5.33 9.00
CA LEU A 257 2.29 -5.97 8.00
C LEU A 257 3.09 -4.95 7.16
N ARG A 258 2.45 -3.85 6.72
CA ARG A 258 3.14 -2.83 5.93
C ARG A 258 4.14 -2.01 6.75
N VAL A 259 3.87 -1.77 8.05
CA VAL A 259 4.81 -1.07 8.95
C VAL A 259 6.06 -1.92 9.16
N GLU A 260 5.91 -3.21 9.37
CA GLU A 260 7.03 -4.17 9.45
C GLU A 260 7.91 -4.13 8.19
N LYS A 261 7.30 -4.08 7.01
CA LYS A 261 7.99 -3.97 5.71
C LYS A 261 8.61 -2.59 5.48
N GLY A 262 8.12 -1.54 6.14
CA GLY A 262 8.51 -0.15 5.88
C GLY A 262 7.82 0.49 4.69
N HIS A 263 6.64 -0.02 4.30
CA HIS A 263 5.88 0.53 3.17
C HIS A 263 5.08 1.76 3.58
N VAL A 264 5.26 2.85 2.84
CA VAL A 264 4.57 4.13 3.07
C VAL A 264 3.11 4.07 2.62
N THR A 265 2.26 4.83 3.30
CA THR A 265 0.86 5.04 2.93
C THR A 265 0.49 6.51 3.11
N ALA A 266 -0.78 6.86 2.98
CA ALA A 266 -1.28 8.22 3.23
C ALA A 266 -0.87 8.79 4.61
N ALA A 267 -0.57 7.95 5.60
CA ALA A 267 -0.08 8.40 6.90
C ALA A 267 1.32 9.04 6.82
N GLU A 268 2.16 8.53 5.93
CA GLU A 268 3.50 9.04 5.63
C GLU A 268 3.45 10.07 4.50
N LEU A 269 2.65 9.85 3.47
CA LEU A 269 2.53 10.71 2.27
C LEU A 269 1.48 11.82 2.50
N ASP A 270 1.70 12.63 3.51
CA ASP A 270 0.76 13.61 4.08
C ASP A 270 0.71 14.97 3.34
N GLY A 271 1.25 15.04 2.13
CA GLY A 271 1.30 16.25 1.31
C GLY A 271 2.48 17.18 1.58
N ARG A 272 3.45 16.75 2.40
CA ARG A 272 4.69 17.49 2.73
C ARG A 272 5.96 16.74 2.31
N VAL A 273 5.82 15.48 1.96
CA VAL A 273 6.89 14.51 1.78
C VAL A 273 7.28 14.42 0.31
N THR A 274 8.58 14.54 0.03
CA THR A 274 9.14 14.27 -1.29
C THR A 274 9.44 12.79 -1.46
N ILE A 275 9.69 12.37 -2.69
CA ILE A 275 10.12 10.98 -2.97
C ILE A 275 11.46 10.64 -2.28
N ASP A 276 12.33 11.64 -2.10
CA ASP A 276 13.61 11.49 -1.41
C ASP A 276 13.41 11.33 0.11
N ASP A 277 12.52 12.13 0.71
CA ASP A 277 12.15 12.03 2.13
C ASP A 277 11.55 10.65 2.46
N ALA A 278 10.78 10.09 1.54
CA ALA A 278 10.17 8.76 1.68
C ALA A 278 11.16 7.59 1.48
N GLY A 279 12.44 7.86 1.22
CA GLY A 279 13.45 6.83 0.96
C GLY A 279 13.31 6.16 -0.42
N LEU A 280 12.50 6.71 -1.33
CA LEU A 280 12.16 6.14 -2.63
C LEU A 280 12.90 6.81 -3.80
N SER A 281 14.01 7.50 -3.54
CA SER A 281 14.78 8.27 -4.53
C SER A 281 15.23 7.45 -5.74
N LYS A 282 15.52 6.16 -5.55
CA LYS A 282 15.92 5.23 -6.63
C LYS A 282 14.81 5.02 -7.66
N MET A 283 13.55 5.25 -7.30
CA MET A 283 12.41 5.15 -8.21
C MET A 283 12.23 6.37 -9.11
N ALA A 284 12.89 7.48 -8.80
CA ALA A 284 12.81 8.71 -9.59
C ALA A 284 13.83 8.70 -10.72
N SER A 285 13.37 8.61 -11.95
CA SER A 285 14.21 8.61 -13.15
C SER A 285 15.02 9.91 -13.28
N THR A 286 16.28 9.78 -13.62
CA THR A 286 17.15 10.89 -14.01
C THR A 286 17.22 11.08 -15.55
N LYS A 287 16.62 10.16 -16.32
CA LYS A 287 16.73 10.06 -17.77
C LYS A 287 15.54 10.63 -18.54
N LYS A 288 14.48 11.02 -17.85
CA LYS A 288 13.27 11.58 -18.46
C LYS A 288 12.72 12.75 -17.62
N SER A 289 11.92 13.59 -18.25
CA SER A 289 11.10 14.58 -17.57
C SER A 289 9.77 13.95 -17.14
N TYR A 290 9.23 14.38 -16.00
CA TYR A 290 7.93 14.02 -15.47
C TYR A 290 7.43 15.14 -14.58
N ILE A 291 6.16 15.15 -14.23
CA ILE A 291 5.59 16.17 -13.35
C ILE A 291 6.36 16.21 -12.03
N GLY A 292 6.71 17.42 -11.57
CA GLY A 292 7.49 17.65 -10.34
C GLY A 292 9.00 17.42 -10.48
N SER A 293 9.52 16.89 -11.59
CA SER A 293 10.95 16.57 -11.75
C SER A 293 11.85 17.81 -11.67
N ALA A 294 11.43 18.96 -12.17
CA ALA A 294 12.17 20.21 -12.10
C ALA A 294 12.25 20.74 -10.66
N MET A 295 11.12 20.71 -9.94
CA MET A 295 11.02 21.21 -8.57
C MET A 295 11.79 20.33 -7.57
N ARG A 296 11.80 19.00 -7.79
CA ARG A 296 12.59 18.07 -6.99
C ARG A 296 14.09 18.45 -6.94
N LYS A 297 14.61 19.17 -7.96
CA LYS A 297 16.01 19.60 -8.02
C LYS A 297 16.30 20.86 -7.20
N ARG A 298 15.30 21.55 -6.67
CA ARG A 298 15.50 22.79 -5.88
C ARG A 298 16.24 22.50 -4.58
N GLY A 299 17.14 23.41 -4.19
CA GLY A 299 17.99 23.26 -3.00
C GLY A 299 17.20 23.05 -1.71
N VAL A 300 16.05 23.72 -1.54
CA VAL A 300 15.18 23.55 -0.35
C VAL A 300 14.65 22.11 -0.23
N LEU A 301 14.34 21.44 -1.34
CA LEU A 301 13.86 20.04 -1.34
C LEU A 301 15.01 19.02 -1.26
N LYS A 302 16.26 19.47 -1.40
CA LYS A 302 17.48 18.64 -1.28
C LYS A 302 18.28 18.93 -0.02
N ASN A 303 17.77 19.77 0.88
CA ASN A 303 18.46 20.13 2.10
C ASN A 303 18.65 18.88 2.99
N ASN A 304 19.87 18.69 3.51
CA ASN A 304 20.21 17.60 4.42
C ASN A 304 19.47 17.67 5.78
N ASP A 305 18.85 18.81 6.11
CA ASP A 305 18.02 18.99 7.30
C ASP A 305 16.56 18.57 7.10
N ARG A 306 16.21 18.00 5.94
CA ARG A 306 14.88 17.45 5.74
C ARG A 306 14.64 16.21 6.60
N GLU A 307 13.40 16.03 6.97
CA GLU A 307 12.96 14.85 7.69
C GLU A 307 12.88 13.65 6.72
N ILE A 308 13.59 12.58 7.01
CA ILE A 308 13.68 11.36 6.19
C ILE A 308 12.98 10.22 6.91
N LEU A 309 12.34 9.35 6.16
CA LEU A 309 11.64 8.16 6.65
C LEU A 309 12.62 7.22 7.39
N VAL A 310 12.22 6.82 8.59
CA VAL A 310 12.93 5.85 9.44
C VAL A 310 11.95 4.97 10.20
N GLY A 311 12.47 3.88 10.76
CA GLY A 311 11.78 3.09 11.77
C GLY A 311 12.10 3.56 13.19
N PHE A 312 11.20 3.27 14.11
CA PHE A 312 11.36 3.55 15.53
C PHE A 312 11.04 2.33 16.37
N PHE A 313 11.94 2.02 17.32
CA PHE A 313 11.69 1.06 18.40
C PHE A 313 11.73 1.80 19.74
N PRO A 314 10.89 1.41 20.73
CA PRO A 314 11.08 1.87 22.10
C PRO A 314 12.39 1.25 22.63
N THR A 315 13.17 2.01 23.39
CA THR A 315 14.41 1.47 24.00
C THR A 315 14.08 0.35 24.98
N ASN A 316 13.00 0.53 25.76
CA ASN A 316 12.41 -0.55 26.54
C ASN A 316 11.28 -1.20 25.71
N LEU A 317 11.52 -2.40 25.21
CA LEU A 317 10.60 -3.11 24.29
C LEU A 317 9.20 -3.39 24.86
N LYS A 318 9.01 -3.24 26.18
CA LYS A 318 7.69 -3.35 26.84
C LYS A 318 6.89 -2.06 26.76
N GLU A 319 7.52 -0.94 26.42
CA GLU A 319 6.83 0.36 26.32
C GLU A 319 6.05 0.48 25.02
N THR A 320 4.98 1.26 25.12
CA THR A 320 4.12 1.61 23.98
C THR A 320 4.27 3.08 23.63
N PHE A 321 4.11 3.42 22.38
CA PHE A 321 4.04 4.79 21.88
C PHE A 321 2.91 4.94 20.85
N ASN A 322 2.65 6.16 20.40
CA ASN A 322 1.51 6.43 19.55
C ASN A 322 1.91 7.21 18.28
N ALA A 323 1.14 7.04 17.24
CA ALA A 323 1.22 7.95 16.09
C ALA A 323 0.93 9.40 16.57
N GLY A 324 1.62 10.38 15.97
CA GLY A 324 1.59 11.77 16.41
C GLY A 324 2.63 12.11 17.50
N THR A 325 3.35 11.13 18.04
CA THR A 325 4.49 11.39 18.94
C THR A 325 5.55 12.25 18.23
N ILE A 326 5.96 13.32 18.90
CA ILE A 326 7.03 14.23 18.44
C ILE A 326 8.37 13.63 18.83
N VAL A 327 9.32 13.62 17.90
CA VAL A 327 10.68 13.13 18.17
C VAL A 327 11.58 14.32 18.51
N CYS A 328 12.28 14.22 19.64
CA CYS A 328 13.15 15.28 20.19
C CYS A 328 14.54 14.74 20.51
N GLU A 329 15.54 15.62 20.51
CA GLU A 329 16.84 15.32 21.11
C GLU A 329 16.70 15.23 22.63
N LYS A 330 17.46 14.34 23.26
CA LYS A 330 17.39 14.06 24.70
C LYS A 330 17.58 15.33 25.56
N ASN A 331 18.40 16.26 25.13
CA ASN A 331 18.72 17.47 25.85
C ASN A 331 17.83 18.68 25.47
N ASN A 332 16.87 18.49 24.56
CA ASN A 332 16.03 19.57 24.03
C ASN A 332 14.54 19.17 23.88
N ILE A 333 14.00 18.51 24.90
CA ILE A 333 12.61 18.01 24.87
C ILE A 333 11.57 19.15 24.84
N LYS A 334 11.91 20.32 25.39
CA LYS A 334 11.04 21.51 25.41
C LYS A 334 11.24 22.40 24.19
N GLY A 335 12.19 22.07 23.34
CA GLY A 335 12.48 22.82 22.10
C GLY A 335 11.65 22.36 20.92
N GLN A 336 12.08 22.77 19.75
CA GLN A 336 11.48 22.33 18.50
C GLN A 336 11.77 20.84 18.27
N GLY A 337 10.74 20.06 17.95
CA GLY A 337 10.91 18.66 17.54
C GLY A 337 11.75 18.52 16.28
N ILE A 338 12.48 17.44 16.19
CA ILE A 338 13.32 17.08 15.03
C ILE A 338 12.68 16.03 14.12
N GLY A 339 11.49 15.55 14.51
CA GLY A 339 10.77 14.54 13.73
C GLY A 339 9.42 14.21 14.34
N ARG A 340 8.75 13.25 13.72
CA ARG A 340 7.42 12.79 14.12
C ARG A 340 7.23 11.31 13.78
N ILE A 341 6.40 10.63 14.56
CA ILE A 341 5.98 9.25 14.30
C ILE A 341 4.61 9.30 13.61
N THR A 342 4.48 8.63 12.49
CA THR A 342 3.27 8.65 11.64
C THR A 342 2.43 7.41 11.81
N SER A 343 3.07 6.25 12.00
CA SER A 343 2.39 4.97 12.14
C SER A 343 3.01 4.15 13.26
N VAL A 344 2.19 3.46 14.02
CA VAL A 344 2.60 2.61 15.14
C VAL A 344 1.76 1.35 15.15
N THR A 345 2.39 0.22 15.42
CA THR A 345 1.73 -1.07 15.60
C THR A 345 2.53 -1.97 16.53
N TYR A 346 1.89 -3.00 17.08
CA TYR A 346 2.60 -4.13 17.65
C TYR A 346 2.97 -5.09 16.52
N SER A 347 4.25 -5.45 16.42
CA SER A 347 4.72 -6.44 15.44
C SER A 347 4.65 -7.84 16.07
N PRO A 348 3.83 -8.75 15.54
CA PRO A 348 3.84 -10.13 16.02
C PRO A 348 5.14 -10.86 15.67
N GLU A 349 5.83 -10.43 14.63
CA GLU A 349 7.12 -11.04 14.21
C GLU A 349 8.26 -10.62 15.14
N LEU A 350 8.32 -9.35 15.55
CA LEU A 350 9.35 -8.82 16.44
C LEU A 350 9.01 -8.95 17.93
N GLY A 351 7.73 -9.16 18.25
CA GLY A 351 7.26 -9.31 19.63
C GLY A 351 7.24 -8.00 20.46
N HIS A 352 7.26 -6.84 19.79
CA HIS A 352 7.19 -5.52 20.45
C HIS A 352 6.56 -4.46 19.55
N TRP A 353 6.34 -3.27 20.14
CA TRP A 353 5.83 -2.11 19.42
C TRP A 353 6.89 -1.54 18.47
N ILE A 354 6.45 -1.18 17.26
CA ILE A 354 7.27 -0.59 16.21
C ILE A 354 6.56 0.62 15.61
N GLY A 355 7.31 1.52 15.01
CA GLY A 355 6.72 2.68 14.32
C GLY A 355 7.48 3.09 13.08
N LEU A 356 6.77 3.71 12.14
CA LEU A 356 7.34 4.49 11.04
C LEU A 356 7.17 5.97 11.33
N GLY A 357 8.08 6.78 10.81
CA GLY A 357 8.01 8.22 10.90
C GLY A 357 9.19 8.89 10.27
N PHE A 358 9.35 10.16 10.54
CA PHE A 358 10.35 11.00 9.92
C PHE A 358 11.22 11.66 10.99
N VAL A 359 12.52 11.79 10.70
CA VAL A 359 13.46 12.54 11.54
C VAL A 359 14.45 13.30 10.68
N LYS A 360 14.82 14.52 11.08
CA LYS A 360 15.80 15.38 10.38
C LYS A 360 17.14 14.66 10.22
N GLY A 361 17.60 14.53 8.98
CA GLY A 361 18.86 13.86 8.65
C GLY A 361 18.79 12.34 8.62
N GLY A 362 17.62 11.75 8.89
CA GLY A 362 17.35 10.32 8.70
C GLY A 362 18.19 9.37 9.55
N LEU A 363 18.28 8.11 9.09
CA LEU A 363 18.98 7.04 9.80
C LEU A 363 20.47 7.31 9.97
N ASP A 364 21.15 7.85 8.97
CA ASP A 364 22.61 8.05 8.99
C ASP A 364 23.05 8.98 10.12
N LYS A 365 22.22 9.99 10.44
CA LYS A 365 22.50 10.93 11.53
C LYS A 365 22.21 10.34 12.91
N TRP A 366 21.19 9.48 13.04
CA TRP A 366 20.66 9.08 14.34
C TRP A 366 20.82 7.60 14.64
N LYS A 367 21.50 6.84 13.78
CA LYS A 367 21.86 5.46 14.06
C LYS A 367 22.61 5.38 15.37
N ASP A 368 22.22 4.45 16.23
CA ASP A 368 22.80 4.19 17.53
C ASP A 368 22.67 5.35 18.56
N THR A 369 21.84 6.37 18.26
CA THR A 369 21.55 7.47 19.17
C THR A 369 20.16 7.30 19.77
N ASN A 370 20.02 7.46 21.08
CA ASN A 370 18.73 7.47 21.77
C ASN A 370 18.10 8.86 21.67
N LEU A 371 16.92 8.91 21.07
CA LEU A 371 16.06 10.08 21.02
C LEU A 371 14.94 9.95 22.06
N VAL A 372 14.17 11.02 22.23
CA VAL A 372 12.98 11.04 23.11
C VAL A 372 11.74 11.25 22.26
N GLY A 373 10.78 10.35 22.40
CA GLY A 373 9.42 10.57 21.94
C GLY A 373 8.63 11.32 23.00
N ALA A 374 8.04 12.44 22.60
CA ALA A 374 7.15 13.23 23.44
C ALA A 374 5.73 13.20 22.88
N ASP A 375 4.78 12.74 23.67
CA ASP A 375 3.35 12.76 23.38
C ASP A 375 2.67 13.77 24.34
N PRO A 376 2.57 15.05 23.95
CA PRO A 376 2.02 16.08 24.85
C PRO A 376 0.52 15.89 25.09
N VAL A 377 -0.20 15.25 24.19
CA VAL A 377 -1.64 14.98 24.35
C VAL A 377 -1.90 14.01 25.47
N ARG A 378 -1.03 13.00 25.64
CA ARG A 378 -1.13 11.97 26.67
C ARG A 378 -0.18 12.21 27.85
N ASN A 379 0.55 13.33 27.84
CA ASN A 379 1.58 13.68 28.84
C ASN A 379 2.58 12.53 29.06
N LYS A 380 3.05 11.93 27.97
CA LYS A 380 3.92 10.75 28.00
C LYS A 380 5.23 11.02 27.30
N GLN A 381 6.32 10.49 27.83
CA GLN A 381 7.63 10.49 27.23
C GLN A 381 8.20 9.08 27.24
N MET A 382 9.00 8.74 26.22
CA MET A 382 9.70 7.45 26.12
C MET A 382 11.03 7.63 25.39
N ASN A 383 11.97 6.75 25.65
CA ASN A 383 13.20 6.69 24.88
C ASN A 383 13.00 5.86 23.61
N LEU A 384 13.45 6.40 22.48
CA LEU A 384 13.31 5.80 21.16
C LEU A 384 14.67 5.53 20.54
N LYS A 385 14.77 4.41 19.87
CA LYS A 385 15.89 4.05 18.99
C LYS A 385 15.44 4.23 17.54
N VAL A 386 16.27 4.91 16.73
CA VAL A 386 16.08 5.03 15.28
C VAL A 386 16.65 3.80 14.60
N VAL A 387 15.85 3.19 13.73
CA VAL A 387 16.23 1.98 12.98
C VAL A 387 15.89 2.14 11.49
N SER A 388 16.33 1.18 10.68
CA SER A 388 15.86 1.11 9.28
C SER A 388 14.33 1.08 9.23
N PRO A 389 13.70 1.74 8.25
CA PRO A 389 12.26 1.60 8.04
C PRO A 389 11.87 0.16 7.64
N HIS A 390 12.78 -0.60 7.04
CA HIS A 390 12.61 -2.03 6.74
C HIS A 390 13.02 -2.84 7.97
N MET A 391 12.05 -3.19 8.82
CA MET A 391 12.31 -3.71 10.18
C MET A 391 12.44 -5.22 10.22
N ILE A 392 11.87 -5.92 9.24
CA ILE A 392 11.98 -7.37 9.09
C ILE A 392 12.62 -7.72 7.76
N CYS A 393 13.41 -8.80 7.76
CA CYS A 393 13.93 -9.40 6.53
C CYS A 393 12.91 -10.42 6.02
N LEU A 394 12.31 -10.15 4.88
CA LEU A 394 11.30 -11.02 4.28
C LEU A 394 11.98 -11.93 3.28
N LEU A 395 11.94 -13.24 3.51
CA LEU A 395 12.59 -14.25 2.68
C LEU A 395 12.13 -14.23 1.21
N TYR A 396 10.89 -13.78 0.96
CA TYR A 396 10.29 -13.71 -0.39
C TYR A 396 10.62 -12.44 -1.18
N THR A 397 11.30 -11.47 -0.57
CA THR A 397 11.90 -10.35 -1.31
C THR A 397 13.26 -10.74 -1.93
N SER A 398 13.89 -11.84 -1.48
CA SER A 398 15.08 -12.38 -2.10
C SER A 398 14.81 -13.02 -3.46
N ASP A 399 13.64 -13.63 -3.67
CA ASP A 399 13.21 -14.11 -5.00
C ASP A 399 13.03 -12.99 -6.04
N ALA A 400 12.99 -11.73 -5.58
CA ALA A 400 12.92 -10.54 -6.42
C ALA A 400 14.30 -9.88 -6.65
N ALA A 401 15.34 -10.33 -5.93
CA ALA A 401 16.70 -9.82 -6.06
C ALA A 401 17.56 -10.66 -7.04
N ASP A 402 17.08 -11.86 -7.39
CA ASP A 402 17.75 -12.78 -8.33
C ASP A 402 17.23 -12.66 -9.78
N ASP A 403 16.29 -11.73 -10.08
CA ASP A 403 15.84 -11.29 -11.39
C ASP A 403 16.29 -9.82 -11.64
#